data_a504cdad63d4f4452bd89d054423fd06
#
_entry.id   a504cdad63d4f4452bd89d054423fd06
#
_cell.length_a   1.000
_cell.length_b   1.000
_cell.length_c   1.000
_cell.angle_alpha   90.00
_cell.angle_beta   90.00
_cell.angle_gamma   90.00
#
_symmetry.space_group_name_H-M   'P 1'
#
loop_
_entity.id
_entity.type
_entity.pdbx_description
1 polymer ?
#
loop_
_entity_poly.entity_id
_entity_poly.type
_entity_poly.pdbx_seq_one_letter_code
_entity_poly.pdbx_strand_id
1 'polypeptide(L)'
;MVLEVAMDLIQPTIMQHIIDVGIANRDLNYVIKMGLLMIGAAALGLVGGLGCMMYSTKAAVNFATDIRKDVFAKIETFSSNNRDSFGTGKLLTIVTNDITSIQSAMTMTLRVLVRGPLLFIGSIIIVFVTARELFPILLVVVPILLLAIILIASKASGTFKKVQEALDKVNTKLQENLSGVRVIKAYVRQKYEMVQFGNVNTNLTKINIRAVQLISLMMPIIMLVVSGGIVATLWIGGEKGFDGTHQVGAILAF
;
A
#
# COMPACT_ATOMS: atom_id res chain seq x y z
N MET A 1 7.27 14.47 6.91
CA MET A 1 6.35 13.43 7.41
C MET A 1 5.62 13.85 8.68
N VAL A 2 6.29 14.05 9.83
CA VAL A 2 5.58 14.42 11.08
C VAL A 2 4.76 15.69 10.90
N LEU A 3 5.33 16.73 10.29
CA LEU A 3 4.62 17.98 9.98
C LEU A 3 3.42 17.74 9.05
N GLU A 4 3.60 16.95 7.99
CA GLU A 4 2.55 16.59 7.03
C GLU A 4 1.40 15.86 7.74
N VAL A 5 1.72 14.81 8.51
CA VAL A 5 0.74 14.03 9.28
C VAL A 5 0.03 14.91 10.32
N ALA A 6 0.74 15.79 11.02
CA ALA A 6 0.14 16.71 11.98
C ALA A 6 -0.84 17.67 11.31
N MET A 7 -0.50 18.19 10.12
CA MET A 7 -1.41 19.07 9.37
C MET A 7 -2.63 18.31 8.82
N ASP A 8 -2.45 17.08 8.33
CA ASP A 8 -3.57 16.21 7.90
C ASP A 8 -4.54 15.93 9.05
N LEU A 9 -4.01 15.67 10.25
CA LEU A 9 -4.80 15.34 11.43
C LEU A 9 -5.48 16.56 12.09
N ILE A 10 -4.98 17.77 11.88
CA ILE A 10 -5.59 19.01 12.38
C ILE A 10 -6.81 19.41 11.55
N GLN A 11 -6.86 19.06 10.25
CA GLN A 11 -7.95 19.47 9.36
C GLN A 11 -9.37 19.09 9.85
N PRO A 12 -9.63 17.84 10.28
CA PRO A 12 -10.94 17.45 10.82
C PRO A 12 -11.30 18.27 12.05
N THR A 13 -10.34 18.57 12.93
CA THR A 13 -10.57 19.38 14.14
C THR A 13 -10.95 20.83 13.79
N ILE A 14 -10.28 21.43 12.79
CA ILE A 14 -10.65 22.77 12.32
C ILE A 14 -12.06 22.75 11.72
N MET A 15 -12.39 21.71 10.94
CA MET A 15 -13.72 21.55 10.34
C MET A 15 -14.80 21.45 11.41
N GLN A 16 -14.54 20.68 12.48
CA GLN A 16 -15.42 20.61 13.64
C GLN A 16 -15.71 22.02 14.21
N HIS A 17 -14.68 22.82 14.45
CA HIS A 17 -14.84 24.18 15.00
C HIS A 17 -15.62 25.11 14.06
N ILE A 18 -15.44 24.98 12.74
CA ILE A 18 -16.20 25.72 11.73
C ILE A 18 -17.70 25.41 11.90
N ILE A 19 -18.05 24.13 12.05
CA ILE A 19 -19.45 23.68 12.15
C ILE A 19 -20.06 24.05 13.50
N ASP A 20 -19.39 23.67 14.60
CA ASP A 20 -19.93 23.77 15.94
C ASP A 20 -19.98 25.20 16.49
N VAL A 21 -19.06 26.06 16.04
CA VAL A 21 -18.99 27.45 16.51
C VAL A 21 -19.39 28.44 15.40
N GLY A 22 -18.81 28.30 14.22
CA GLY A 22 -19.01 29.28 13.13
C GLY A 22 -20.43 29.21 12.57
N ILE A 23 -20.86 28.03 12.14
CA ILE A 23 -22.16 27.82 11.50
C ILE A 23 -23.28 27.89 12.56
N ALA A 24 -23.09 27.27 13.71
CA ALA A 24 -24.08 27.25 14.78
C ALA A 24 -24.43 28.68 15.27
N ASN A 25 -23.43 29.54 15.40
CA ASN A 25 -23.62 30.94 15.81
C ASN A 25 -23.87 31.91 14.63
N ARG A 26 -23.89 31.41 13.37
CA ARG A 26 -24.03 32.22 12.14
C ARG A 26 -22.95 33.32 12.02
N ASP A 27 -21.75 33.08 12.56
CA ASP A 27 -20.60 33.99 12.51
C ASP A 27 -19.77 33.73 11.26
N LEU A 28 -20.05 34.50 10.20
CA LEU A 28 -19.34 34.41 8.92
C LEU A 28 -17.84 34.75 9.08
N ASN A 29 -17.52 35.73 9.96
CA ASN A 29 -16.11 36.13 10.16
C ASN A 29 -15.30 35.01 10.78
N TYR A 30 -15.88 34.27 11.73
CA TYR A 30 -15.25 33.10 12.34
C TYR A 30 -15.02 31.99 11.28
N VAL A 31 -16.03 31.70 10.45
CA VAL A 31 -15.93 30.71 9.37
C VAL A 31 -14.81 31.07 8.39
N ILE A 32 -14.71 32.35 7.98
CA ILE A 32 -13.64 32.82 7.07
C ILE A 32 -12.27 32.68 7.73
N LYS A 33 -12.11 33.08 8.98
CA LYS A 33 -10.85 32.94 9.71
C LYS A 33 -10.37 31.50 9.82
N MET A 34 -11.27 30.59 10.22
CA MET A 34 -10.97 29.18 10.32
C MET A 34 -10.72 28.52 8.95
N GLY A 35 -11.45 28.96 7.91
CA GLY A 35 -11.20 28.54 6.54
C GLY A 35 -9.81 28.94 6.03
N LEU A 36 -9.37 30.16 6.31
CA LEU A 36 -8.01 30.62 6.01
C LEU A 36 -6.96 29.84 6.78
N LEU A 37 -7.21 29.52 8.05
CA LEU A 37 -6.32 28.69 8.87
C LEU A 37 -6.22 27.26 8.30
N MET A 38 -7.34 26.70 7.81
CA MET A 38 -7.36 25.38 7.16
C MET A 38 -6.54 25.39 5.85
N ILE A 39 -6.65 26.44 5.04
CA ILE A 39 -5.81 26.62 3.84
C ILE A 39 -4.33 26.75 4.22
N GLY A 40 -4.02 27.51 5.27
CA GLY A 40 -2.66 27.64 5.81
C GLY A 40 -2.08 26.29 6.29
N ALA A 41 -2.88 25.51 7.01
CA ALA A 41 -2.51 24.15 7.44
C ALA A 41 -2.26 23.22 6.23
N ALA A 42 -3.13 23.27 5.22
CA ALA A 42 -2.94 22.50 3.99
C ALA A 42 -1.66 22.90 3.23
N ALA A 43 -1.35 24.20 3.16
CA ALA A 43 -0.12 24.69 2.54
C ALA A 43 1.14 24.22 3.30
N LEU A 44 1.11 24.26 4.65
CA LEU A 44 2.18 23.70 5.47
C LEU A 44 2.32 22.18 5.31
N GLY A 45 1.20 21.46 5.23
CA GLY A 45 1.18 20.02 4.94
C GLY A 45 1.81 19.71 3.58
N LEU A 46 1.50 20.50 2.55
CA LEU A 46 2.09 20.37 1.21
C LEU A 46 3.61 20.59 1.25
N VAL A 47 4.10 21.61 1.94
CA VAL A 47 5.56 21.85 2.13
C VAL A 47 6.20 20.66 2.85
N GLY A 48 5.54 20.12 3.89
CA GLY A 48 5.97 18.91 4.60
C GLY A 48 6.04 17.68 3.70
N GLY A 49 5.03 17.48 2.85
CA GLY A 49 4.94 16.38 1.87
C GLY A 49 6.02 16.48 0.79
N LEU A 50 6.21 17.65 0.20
CA LEU A 50 7.28 17.89 -0.78
C LEU A 50 8.66 17.66 -0.18
N GLY A 51 8.90 18.20 1.04
CA GLY A 51 10.14 17.93 1.76
C GLY A 51 10.36 16.44 2.02
N CYS A 52 9.34 15.74 2.49
CA CYS A 52 9.38 14.29 2.67
C CYS A 52 9.73 13.56 1.36
N MET A 53 9.08 13.93 0.25
CA MET A 53 9.33 13.32 -1.06
C MET A 53 10.78 13.52 -1.52
N MET A 54 11.31 14.73 -1.39
CA MET A 54 12.68 15.06 -1.80
C MET A 54 13.73 14.34 -0.94
N TYR A 55 13.59 14.42 0.38
CA TYR A 55 14.58 13.83 1.28
C TYR A 55 14.54 12.30 1.30
N SER A 56 13.35 11.68 1.22
CA SER A 56 13.24 10.22 1.14
C SER A 56 13.84 9.68 -0.15
N THR A 57 13.63 10.36 -1.28
CA THR A 57 14.24 9.98 -2.56
C THR A 57 15.76 10.13 -2.50
N LYS A 58 16.26 11.27 -1.99
CA LYS A 58 17.71 11.51 -1.85
C LYS A 58 18.36 10.46 -0.94
N ALA A 59 17.73 10.14 0.19
CA ALA A 59 18.22 9.11 1.10
C ALA A 59 18.27 7.72 0.42
N ALA A 60 17.21 7.31 -0.29
CA ALA A 60 17.17 6.03 -0.98
C ALA A 60 18.20 5.93 -2.13
N VAL A 61 18.41 7.02 -2.89
CA VAL A 61 19.40 7.06 -3.96
C VAL A 61 20.82 7.01 -3.39
N ASN A 62 21.12 7.76 -2.35
CA ASN A 62 22.43 7.73 -1.70
C ASN A 62 22.72 6.34 -1.12
N PHE A 63 21.75 5.75 -0.41
CA PHE A 63 21.84 4.40 0.11
C PHE A 63 22.15 3.35 -0.99
N ALA A 64 21.44 3.42 -2.12
CA ALA A 64 21.70 2.55 -3.26
C ALA A 64 23.08 2.79 -3.88
N THR A 65 23.55 4.04 -3.90
CA THR A 65 24.89 4.40 -4.41
C THR A 65 25.99 3.82 -3.50
N ASP A 66 25.82 3.90 -2.20
CA ASP A 66 26.77 3.33 -1.24
C ASP A 66 26.79 1.80 -1.35
N ILE A 67 25.63 1.14 -1.43
CA ILE A 67 25.57 -0.31 -1.68
C ILE A 67 26.27 -0.68 -2.98
N ARG A 68 26.07 0.09 -4.08
CA ARG A 68 26.77 -0.19 -5.35
C ARG A 68 28.28 -0.14 -5.21
N LYS A 69 28.79 0.86 -4.48
CA LYS A 69 30.25 0.97 -4.20
C LYS A 69 30.75 -0.24 -3.41
N ASP A 70 30.05 -0.61 -2.34
CA ASP A 70 30.49 -1.70 -1.47
C ASP A 70 30.42 -3.05 -2.19
N VAL A 71 29.35 -3.30 -2.96
CA VAL A 71 29.21 -4.51 -3.78
C VAL A 71 30.27 -4.55 -4.86
N PHE A 72 30.54 -3.45 -5.56
CA PHE A 72 31.59 -3.37 -6.57
C PHE A 72 32.97 -3.62 -5.97
N ALA A 73 33.28 -2.96 -4.85
CA ALA A 73 34.54 -3.18 -4.12
C ALA A 73 34.68 -4.67 -3.70
N LYS A 74 33.58 -5.30 -3.27
CA LYS A 74 33.58 -6.72 -2.92
C LYS A 74 33.83 -7.62 -4.12
N ILE A 75 33.22 -7.32 -5.27
CA ILE A 75 33.43 -8.07 -6.52
C ILE A 75 34.91 -7.99 -6.97
N GLU A 76 35.55 -6.84 -6.80
CA GLU A 76 36.97 -6.67 -7.14
C GLU A 76 37.90 -7.56 -6.27
N THR A 77 37.46 -7.92 -5.05
CA THR A 77 38.21 -8.86 -4.18
C THR A 77 37.99 -10.34 -4.51
N PHE A 78 37.12 -10.67 -5.48
CA PHE A 78 36.84 -12.05 -5.83
C PHE A 78 38.03 -12.71 -6.55
N SER A 79 38.35 -13.95 -6.18
CA SER A 79 39.26 -14.79 -6.98
C SER A 79 38.62 -15.15 -8.33
N SER A 80 39.46 -15.51 -9.31
CA SER A 80 38.95 -15.95 -10.63
C SER A 80 37.93 -17.07 -10.51
N ASN A 81 38.17 -18.01 -9.62
CA ASN A 81 37.26 -19.14 -9.40
C ASN A 81 35.89 -18.72 -8.84
N ASN A 82 35.83 -17.72 -7.95
CA ASN A 82 34.58 -17.16 -7.45
C ASN A 82 33.85 -16.37 -8.54
N ARG A 83 34.58 -15.61 -9.38
CA ARG A 83 34.00 -14.84 -10.48
C ARG A 83 33.35 -15.76 -11.51
N ASP A 84 34.01 -16.87 -11.84
CA ASP A 84 33.50 -17.86 -12.80
C ASP A 84 32.27 -18.60 -12.24
N SER A 85 32.24 -18.88 -10.93
CA SER A 85 31.08 -19.53 -10.29
C SER A 85 29.81 -18.70 -10.26
N PHE A 86 29.92 -17.36 -10.11
CA PHE A 86 28.79 -16.46 -10.17
C PHE A 86 28.36 -16.12 -11.62
N GLY A 87 29.32 -16.06 -12.53
CA GLY A 87 29.12 -15.60 -13.90
C GLY A 87 28.93 -14.08 -14.02
N THR A 88 29.54 -13.49 -15.03
CA THR A 88 29.52 -12.02 -15.24
C THR A 88 28.11 -11.43 -15.37
N GLY A 89 27.20 -12.16 -16.03
CA GLY A 89 25.81 -11.70 -16.20
C GLY A 89 25.05 -11.57 -14.89
N LYS A 90 25.23 -12.51 -13.94
CA LYS A 90 24.61 -12.45 -12.62
C LYS A 90 25.17 -11.31 -11.78
N LEU A 91 26.49 -11.11 -11.80
CA LEU A 91 27.12 -10.00 -11.08
C LEU A 91 26.64 -8.65 -11.61
N LEU A 92 26.49 -8.52 -12.92
CA LEU A 92 25.95 -7.31 -13.55
C LEU A 92 24.50 -7.06 -13.10
N THR A 93 23.65 -8.11 -13.08
CA THR A 93 22.26 -8.02 -12.62
C THR A 93 22.17 -7.54 -11.16
N ILE A 94 23.04 -8.04 -10.28
CA ILE A 94 23.08 -7.63 -8.87
C ILE A 94 23.40 -6.13 -8.77
N VAL A 95 24.46 -5.66 -9.43
CA VAL A 95 24.89 -4.24 -9.32
C VAL A 95 23.90 -3.27 -9.95
N THR A 96 23.14 -3.70 -10.96
CA THR A 96 22.18 -2.85 -11.67
C THR A 96 20.74 -3.04 -11.14
N ASN A 97 20.14 -4.17 -11.42
CA ASN A 97 18.71 -4.39 -11.23
C ASN A 97 18.32 -4.64 -9.76
N ASP A 98 19.10 -5.49 -9.06
CA ASP A 98 18.77 -5.86 -7.69
C ASP A 98 18.94 -4.67 -6.74
N ILE A 99 20.02 -3.88 -6.89
CA ILE A 99 20.22 -2.66 -6.10
C ILE A 99 19.15 -1.61 -6.43
N THR A 100 18.71 -1.50 -7.69
CA THR A 100 17.60 -0.60 -8.05
C THR A 100 16.28 -1.05 -7.42
N SER A 101 16.06 -2.35 -7.31
CA SER A 101 14.90 -2.91 -6.60
C SER A 101 14.95 -2.61 -5.11
N ILE A 102 16.12 -2.73 -4.47
CA ILE A 102 16.36 -2.34 -3.08
C ILE A 102 16.13 -0.84 -2.88
N GLN A 103 16.61 0.01 -3.80
CA GLN A 103 16.36 1.46 -3.78
C GLN A 103 14.86 1.79 -3.80
N SER A 104 14.11 1.11 -4.67
CA SER A 104 12.66 1.29 -4.78
C SER A 104 11.95 0.85 -3.50
N ALA A 105 12.34 -0.29 -2.93
CA ALA A 105 11.81 -0.78 -1.66
C ALA A 105 12.11 0.19 -0.52
N MET A 106 13.32 0.74 -0.45
CA MET A 106 13.71 1.74 0.56
C MET A 106 12.88 3.03 0.42
N THR A 107 12.65 3.51 -0.80
CA THR A 107 11.79 4.68 -1.05
C THR A 107 10.37 4.43 -0.56
N MET A 108 9.80 3.25 -0.86
CA MET A 108 8.47 2.86 -0.42
C MET A 108 8.38 2.73 1.11
N THR A 109 9.38 2.14 1.73
CA THR A 109 9.49 2.00 3.19
C THR A 109 9.48 3.36 3.86
N LEU A 110 10.33 4.28 3.43
CA LEU A 110 10.41 5.62 4.02
C LEU A 110 9.12 6.41 3.86
N ARG A 111 8.38 6.24 2.77
CA ARG A 111 7.15 7.01 2.51
C ARG A 111 5.90 6.38 3.11
N VAL A 112 5.72 5.08 2.95
CA VAL A 112 4.45 4.41 3.28
C VAL A 112 4.49 3.81 4.68
N LEU A 113 5.55 3.05 5.00
CA LEU A 113 5.67 2.35 6.28
C LEU A 113 5.87 3.28 7.48
N VAL A 114 6.40 4.50 7.27
CA VAL A 114 6.52 5.48 8.35
C VAL A 114 5.24 6.31 8.47
N ARG A 115 4.64 6.74 7.34
CA ARG A 115 3.42 7.57 7.34
C ARG A 115 2.20 6.82 7.90
N GLY A 116 2.01 5.56 7.48
CA GLY A 116 0.84 4.77 7.87
C GLY A 116 0.68 4.64 9.39
N PRO A 117 1.67 4.14 10.14
CA PRO A 117 1.59 4.06 11.60
C PRO A 117 1.43 5.41 12.29
N LEU A 118 2.09 6.49 11.79
CA LEU A 118 1.95 7.83 12.36
C LEU A 118 0.51 8.36 12.21
N LEU A 119 -0.10 8.20 11.02
CA LEU A 119 -1.50 8.55 10.80
C LEU A 119 -2.43 7.72 11.68
N PHE A 120 -2.20 6.41 11.77
CA PHE A 120 -3.03 5.51 12.55
C PHE A 120 -3.01 5.86 14.03
N ILE A 121 -1.82 6.03 14.62
CA ILE A 121 -1.68 6.42 16.03
C ILE A 121 -2.25 7.81 16.27
N GLY A 122 -1.93 8.77 15.40
CA GLY A 122 -2.42 10.14 15.50
C GLY A 122 -3.95 10.23 15.41
N SER A 123 -4.57 9.47 14.49
CA SER A 123 -6.03 9.40 14.38
C SER A 123 -6.68 8.84 15.63
N ILE A 124 -6.13 7.75 16.20
CA ILE A 124 -6.63 7.19 17.47
C ILE A 124 -6.59 8.22 18.59
N ILE A 125 -5.47 8.96 18.71
CA ILE A 125 -5.32 9.99 19.76
C ILE A 125 -6.35 11.09 19.55
N ILE A 126 -6.51 11.60 18.33
CA ILE A 126 -7.47 12.69 18.05
C ILE A 126 -8.89 12.24 18.31
N VAL A 127 -9.30 11.06 17.84
CA VAL A 127 -10.65 10.53 18.10
C VAL A 127 -10.90 10.36 19.58
N PHE A 128 -9.93 9.87 20.35
CA PHE A 128 -10.06 9.71 21.79
C PHE A 128 -10.22 11.05 22.53
N VAL A 129 -9.57 12.11 22.04
CA VAL A 129 -9.66 13.45 22.64
C VAL A 129 -10.93 14.19 22.20
N THR A 130 -11.28 14.11 20.91
CA THR A 130 -12.32 14.92 20.27
C THR A 130 -13.71 14.27 20.36
N ALA A 131 -13.77 12.94 20.18
CA ALA A 131 -15.03 12.19 20.09
C ALA A 131 -14.98 10.90 20.92
N ARG A 132 -14.69 11.03 22.22
CA ARG A 132 -14.48 9.89 23.13
C ARG A 132 -15.66 8.90 23.15
N GLU A 133 -16.88 9.39 22.97
CA GLU A 133 -18.07 8.55 23.00
C GLU A 133 -18.27 7.74 21.71
N LEU A 134 -17.67 8.16 20.59
CA LEU A 134 -17.66 7.43 19.33
C LEU A 134 -16.49 6.44 19.25
N PHE A 135 -15.52 6.54 20.16
CA PHE A 135 -14.35 5.66 20.23
C PHE A 135 -14.67 4.15 20.23
N PRO A 136 -15.76 3.65 20.89
CA PRO A 136 -16.13 2.24 20.81
C PRO A 136 -16.42 1.75 19.40
N ILE A 137 -16.90 2.62 18.48
CA ILE A 137 -17.13 2.25 17.07
C ILE A 137 -15.81 1.89 16.41
N LEU A 138 -14.78 2.69 16.63
CA LEU A 138 -13.44 2.45 16.11
C LEU A 138 -12.85 1.15 16.66
N LEU A 139 -13.08 0.85 17.95
CA LEU A 139 -12.68 -0.41 18.60
C LEU A 139 -13.32 -1.66 17.96
N VAL A 140 -14.46 -1.53 17.31
CA VAL A 140 -15.14 -2.62 16.58
C VAL A 140 -14.71 -2.65 15.12
N VAL A 141 -14.70 -1.50 14.45
CA VAL A 141 -14.40 -1.40 13.01
C VAL A 141 -12.96 -1.80 12.69
N VAL A 142 -11.98 -1.35 13.48
CA VAL A 142 -10.57 -1.64 13.23
C VAL A 142 -10.24 -3.14 13.34
N PRO A 143 -10.65 -3.89 14.40
CA PRO A 143 -10.43 -5.33 14.43
C PRO A 143 -11.15 -6.09 13.31
N ILE A 144 -12.35 -5.67 12.91
CA ILE A 144 -13.07 -6.28 11.79
C ILE A 144 -12.29 -6.08 10.49
N LEU A 145 -11.77 -4.88 10.23
CA LEU A 145 -10.92 -4.58 9.08
C LEU A 145 -9.64 -5.43 9.09
N LEU A 146 -8.95 -5.49 10.23
CA LEU A 146 -7.72 -6.28 10.37
C LEU A 146 -8.00 -7.76 10.13
N LEU A 147 -9.06 -8.30 10.71
CA LEU A 147 -9.47 -9.69 10.50
C LEU A 147 -9.77 -9.97 9.03
N ALA A 148 -10.53 -9.10 8.36
CA ALA A 148 -10.85 -9.24 6.95
C ALA A 148 -9.58 -9.22 6.08
N ILE A 149 -8.65 -8.29 6.33
CA ILE A 149 -7.37 -8.20 5.62
C ILE A 149 -6.54 -9.46 5.83
N ILE A 150 -6.40 -9.94 7.06
CA ILE A 150 -5.61 -11.13 7.39
C ILE A 150 -6.21 -12.38 6.72
N LEU A 151 -7.53 -12.55 6.75
CA LEU A 151 -8.21 -13.69 6.13
C LEU A 151 -8.04 -13.69 4.60
N ILE A 152 -8.18 -12.54 3.96
CA ILE A 152 -7.98 -12.43 2.50
C ILE A 152 -6.52 -12.63 2.14
N ALA A 153 -5.59 -11.98 2.84
CA ALA A 153 -4.16 -12.09 2.58
C ALA A 153 -3.64 -13.51 2.75
N SER A 154 -4.07 -14.24 3.79
CA SER A 154 -3.68 -15.64 4.00
C SER A 154 -4.16 -16.56 2.88
N LYS A 155 -5.41 -16.35 2.42
CA LYS A 155 -6.00 -17.10 1.32
C LYS A 155 -5.36 -16.77 -0.03
N ALA A 156 -5.06 -15.49 -0.27
CA ALA A 156 -4.38 -15.01 -1.46
C ALA A 156 -2.95 -15.55 -1.54
N SER A 157 -2.18 -15.54 -0.45
CA SER A 157 -0.81 -16.05 -0.39
C SER A 157 -0.73 -17.52 -0.87
N GLY A 158 -1.63 -18.39 -0.38
CA GLY A 158 -1.70 -19.78 -0.83
C GLY A 158 -2.04 -19.93 -2.32
N THR A 159 -2.86 -19.01 -2.87
CA THR A 159 -3.21 -19.02 -4.28
C THR A 159 -2.07 -18.51 -5.14
N PHE A 160 -1.33 -17.49 -4.69
CA PHE A 160 -0.14 -17.00 -5.40
C PHE A 160 0.98 -18.03 -5.48
N LYS A 161 1.17 -18.86 -4.45
CA LYS A 161 2.08 -19.99 -4.53
C LYS A 161 1.71 -20.95 -5.67
N LYS A 162 0.41 -21.25 -5.85
CA LYS A 162 -0.08 -22.06 -6.97
C LYS A 162 0.12 -21.37 -8.34
N VAL A 163 0.02 -20.03 -8.39
CA VAL A 163 0.35 -19.26 -9.61
C VAL A 163 1.81 -19.44 -9.97
N GLN A 164 2.72 -19.36 -8.99
CA GLN A 164 4.15 -19.57 -9.21
C GLN A 164 4.44 -20.99 -9.72
N GLU A 165 3.87 -22.00 -9.09
CA GLU A 165 4.00 -23.40 -9.53
C GLU A 165 3.46 -23.63 -10.96
N ALA A 166 2.39 -22.94 -11.33
CA ALA A 166 1.85 -23.01 -12.68
C ALA A 166 2.71 -22.26 -13.72
N LEU A 167 3.31 -21.14 -13.31
CA LEU A 167 4.27 -20.38 -14.12
C LEU A 167 5.54 -21.21 -14.38
N ASP A 168 6.05 -21.89 -13.38
CA ASP A 168 7.21 -22.77 -13.51
C ASP A 168 6.95 -23.91 -14.52
N LYS A 169 5.72 -24.47 -14.53
CA LYS A 169 5.31 -25.47 -15.54
C LYS A 169 5.29 -24.87 -16.95
N VAL A 170 4.83 -23.63 -17.12
CA VAL A 170 4.88 -22.93 -18.43
C VAL A 170 6.32 -22.73 -18.86
N ASN A 171 7.19 -22.26 -17.97
CA ASN A 171 8.62 -22.05 -18.26
C ASN A 171 9.31 -23.35 -18.64
N THR A 172 9.07 -24.45 -17.90
CA THR A 172 9.60 -25.77 -18.22
C THR A 172 9.15 -26.22 -19.61
N LYS A 173 7.85 -26.07 -19.93
CA LYS A 173 7.31 -26.45 -21.24
C LYS A 173 7.88 -25.61 -22.38
N LEU A 174 8.10 -24.32 -22.15
CA LEU A 174 8.79 -23.45 -23.13
C LEU A 174 10.25 -23.90 -23.33
N GLN A 175 10.97 -24.20 -22.25
CA GLN A 175 12.36 -24.66 -22.32
C GLN A 175 12.48 -26.00 -23.07
N GLU A 176 11.59 -26.96 -22.79
CA GLU A 176 11.49 -28.23 -23.52
C GLU A 176 11.28 -27.99 -25.01
N ASN A 177 10.31 -27.16 -25.40
CA ASN A 177 9.97 -26.87 -26.78
C ASN A 177 11.12 -26.13 -27.52
N LEU A 178 11.76 -25.16 -26.86
CA LEU A 178 12.90 -24.44 -27.45
C LEU A 178 14.11 -25.35 -27.63
N SER A 179 14.44 -26.19 -26.65
CA SER A 179 15.54 -27.12 -26.71
C SER A 179 15.29 -28.24 -27.71
N GLY A 180 14.04 -28.74 -27.79
CA GLY A 180 13.61 -29.82 -28.68
C GLY A 180 13.12 -29.37 -30.06
N VAL A 181 13.25 -28.11 -30.45
CA VAL A 181 12.63 -27.56 -31.66
C VAL A 181 12.99 -28.33 -32.95
N ARG A 182 14.21 -28.85 -33.05
CA ARG A 182 14.67 -29.64 -34.20
C ARG A 182 13.90 -30.96 -34.29
N VAL A 183 13.73 -31.63 -33.17
CA VAL A 183 12.98 -32.90 -33.05
C VAL A 183 11.49 -32.68 -33.37
N ILE A 184 10.90 -31.66 -32.77
CA ILE A 184 9.50 -31.30 -33.04
C ILE A 184 9.23 -31.04 -34.51
N LYS A 185 10.17 -30.34 -35.20
CA LYS A 185 10.07 -30.09 -36.65
C LYS A 185 10.30 -31.35 -37.48
N ALA A 186 11.28 -32.19 -37.13
CA ALA A 186 11.57 -33.43 -37.82
C ALA A 186 10.43 -34.42 -37.79
N TYR A 187 9.72 -34.50 -36.68
CA TYR A 187 8.56 -35.38 -36.51
C TYR A 187 7.19 -34.75 -36.80
N VAL A 188 7.17 -33.50 -37.30
CA VAL A 188 5.96 -32.73 -37.62
C VAL A 188 4.97 -32.67 -36.45
N ARG A 189 5.49 -32.53 -35.21
CA ARG A 189 4.69 -32.55 -33.97
C ARG A 189 4.27 -31.18 -33.45
N GLN A 190 4.40 -30.12 -34.25
CA GLN A 190 4.10 -28.74 -33.85
C GLN A 190 2.67 -28.59 -33.30
N LYS A 191 1.66 -29.20 -33.97
CA LYS A 191 0.28 -29.09 -33.49
C LYS A 191 0.05 -29.76 -32.14
N TYR A 192 0.73 -30.88 -31.89
CA TYR A 192 0.69 -31.56 -30.59
C TYR A 192 1.27 -30.71 -29.48
N GLU A 193 2.45 -30.15 -29.73
CA GLU A 193 3.13 -29.27 -28.75
C GLU A 193 2.33 -27.98 -28.47
N MET A 194 1.69 -27.39 -29.49
CA MET A 194 0.78 -26.25 -29.30
C MET A 194 -0.39 -26.57 -28.37
N VAL A 195 -0.99 -27.77 -28.50
CA VAL A 195 -2.08 -28.21 -27.63
C VAL A 195 -1.56 -28.40 -26.18
N GLN A 196 -0.41 -29.05 -26.03
CA GLN A 196 0.20 -29.25 -24.69
C GLN A 196 0.54 -27.91 -24.01
N PHE A 197 1.16 -27.00 -24.73
CA PHE A 197 1.43 -25.64 -24.23
C PHE A 197 0.13 -24.91 -23.89
N GLY A 198 -0.89 -25.00 -24.77
CA GLY A 198 -2.22 -24.42 -24.55
C GLY A 198 -2.87 -24.89 -23.25
N ASN A 199 -2.75 -26.17 -22.91
CA ASN A 199 -3.28 -26.75 -21.68
C ASN A 199 -2.59 -26.16 -20.43
N VAL A 200 -1.26 -26.11 -20.43
CA VAL A 200 -0.47 -25.55 -19.32
C VAL A 200 -0.73 -24.05 -19.16
N ASN A 201 -0.78 -23.32 -20.25
CA ASN A 201 -1.08 -21.88 -20.25
C ASN A 201 -2.51 -21.59 -19.77
N THR A 202 -3.49 -22.37 -20.20
CA THR A 202 -4.89 -22.24 -19.75
C THR A 202 -4.99 -22.51 -18.24
N ASN A 203 -4.25 -23.48 -17.72
CA ASN A 203 -4.21 -23.75 -16.29
C ASN A 203 -3.61 -22.57 -15.51
N LEU A 204 -2.50 -21.99 -15.96
CA LEU A 204 -1.92 -20.77 -15.39
C LEU A 204 -2.96 -19.63 -15.38
N THR A 205 -3.61 -19.39 -16.52
CA THR A 205 -4.63 -18.35 -16.65
C THR A 205 -5.76 -18.52 -15.65
N LYS A 206 -6.31 -19.76 -15.51
CA LYS A 206 -7.38 -20.03 -14.54
C LYS A 206 -6.97 -19.78 -13.09
N ILE A 207 -5.76 -20.20 -12.71
CA ILE A 207 -5.25 -20.00 -11.34
C ILE A 207 -4.97 -18.51 -11.10
N ASN A 208 -4.39 -17.82 -12.08
CA ASN A 208 -4.10 -16.38 -11.98
C ASN A 208 -5.38 -15.55 -11.85
N ILE A 209 -6.42 -15.84 -12.64
CA ILE A 209 -7.73 -15.19 -12.52
C ILE A 209 -8.28 -15.36 -11.09
N ARG A 210 -8.21 -16.55 -10.51
CA ARG A 210 -8.68 -16.80 -9.14
C ARG A 210 -7.86 -16.00 -8.11
N ALA A 211 -6.54 -15.91 -8.30
CA ALA A 211 -5.66 -15.13 -7.43
C ALA A 211 -6.01 -13.63 -7.46
N VAL A 212 -6.20 -13.08 -8.66
CA VAL A 212 -6.58 -11.68 -8.86
C VAL A 212 -7.99 -11.42 -8.32
N GLN A 213 -8.97 -12.31 -8.55
CA GLN A 213 -10.31 -12.18 -7.99
C GLN A 213 -10.31 -12.12 -6.46
N LEU A 214 -9.50 -12.94 -5.78
CA LEU A 214 -9.37 -12.89 -4.32
C LEU A 214 -8.85 -11.54 -3.82
N ILE A 215 -7.85 -10.98 -4.48
CA ILE A 215 -7.34 -9.63 -4.13
C ILE A 215 -8.37 -8.56 -4.45
N SER A 216 -9.06 -8.67 -5.59
CA SER A 216 -10.07 -7.69 -5.99
C SER A 216 -11.25 -7.61 -5.02
N LEU A 217 -11.56 -8.69 -4.28
CA LEU A 217 -12.55 -8.68 -3.21
C LEU A 217 -12.14 -7.83 -2.01
N MET A 218 -10.87 -7.52 -1.85
CA MET A 218 -10.36 -6.75 -0.72
C MET A 218 -10.97 -5.35 -0.66
N MET A 219 -11.01 -4.63 -1.81
CA MET A 219 -11.56 -3.28 -1.88
C MET A 219 -13.07 -3.20 -1.55
N PRO A 220 -13.95 -4.03 -2.13
CA PRO A 220 -15.37 -4.05 -1.75
C PRO A 220 -15.60 -4.36 -0.27
N ILE A 221 -14.82 -5.28 0.31
CA ILE A 221 -14.96 -5.64 1.73
C ILE A 221 -14.51 -4.49 2.64
N ILE A 222 -13.38 -3.87 2.34
CA ILE A 222 -12.92 -2.67 3.08
C ILE A 222 -13.97 -1.57 2.98
N MET A 223 -14.49 -1.30 1.77
CA MET A 223 -15.49 -0.27 1.55
C MET A 223 -16.79 -0.56 2.31
N LEU A 224 -17.22 -1.82 2.36
CA LEU A 224 -18.40 -2.23 3.13
C LEU A 224 -18.21 -2.00 4.64
N VAL A 225 -17.07 -2.39 5.19
CA VAL A 225 -16.78 -2.21 6.61
C VAL A 225 -16.66 -0.73 6.97
N VAL A 226 -15.96 0.07 6.14
CA VAL A 226 -15.82 1.52 6.35
C VAL A 226 -17.18 2.20 6.24
N SER A 227 -18.00 1.90 5.21
CA SER A 227 -19.35 2.46 5.06
C SER A 227 -20.25 2.04 6.22
N GLY A 228 -20.14 0.80 6.70
CA GLY A 228 -20.84 0.35 7.91
C GLY A 228 -20.42 1.14 9.16
N GLY A 229 -19.14 1.46 9.29
CA GLY A 229 -18.61 2.34 10.34
C GLY A 229 -19.18 3.74 10.25
N ILE A 230 -19.23 4.34 9.05
CA ILE A 230 -19.82 5.65 8.82
C ILE A 230 -21.31 5.66 9.22
N VAL A 231 -22.07 4.65 8.78
CA VAL A 231 -23.50 4.53 9.15
C VAL A 231 -23.68 4.39 10.66
N ALA A 232 -22.86 3.56 11.32
CA ALA A 232 -22.89 3.42 12.76
C ALA A 232 -22.57 4.74 13.49
N THR A 233 -21.58 5.48 12.99
CA THR A 233 -21.19 6.79 13.53
C THR A 233 -22.32 7.80 13.38
N LEU A 234 -22.96 7.86 12.22
CA LEU A 234 -24.09 8.76 11.98
C LEU A 234 -25.32 8.38 12.80
N TRP A 235 -25.58 7.09 13.00
CA TRP A 235 -26.70 6.62 13.80
C TRP A 235 -26.50 6.94 15.28
N ILE A 236 -25.41 6.46 15.88
CA ILE A 236 -25.11 6.64 17.31
C ILE A 236 -24.82 8.12 17.63
N GLY A 237 -24.05 8.77 16.78
CA GLY A 237 -23.72 10.20 16.92
C GLY A 237 -24.95 11.08 16.71
N GLY A 238 -25.81 10.75 15.72
CA GLY A 238 -27.04 11.47 15.45
C GLY A 238 -28.05 11.39 16.60
N GLU A 239 -28.26 10.19 17.18
CA GLU A 239 -29.13 10.01 18.38
C GLU A 239 -28.65 10.91 19.50
N LYS A 240 -27.36 10.90 19.82
CA LYS A 240 -26.78 11.76 20.87
C LYS A 240 -26.75 13.25 20.49
N GLY A 241 -26.67 13.58 19.22
CA GLY A 241 -26.76 14.95 18.74
C GLY A 241 -28.16 15.56 18.91
N PHE A 242 -29.23 14.75 18.78
CA PHE A 242 -30.61 15.16 19.05
C PHE A 242 -30.86 15.41 20.57
N ASP A 243 -30.19 14.64 21.43
CA ASP A 243 -30.25 14.82 22.88
C ASP A 243 -29.44 16.03 23.38
N GLY A 244 -28.79 16.77 22.47
CA GLY A 244 -27.97 17.95 22.77
C GLY A 244 -26.65 17.64 23.52
N THR A 245 -26.29 16.38 23.64
CA THR A 245 -25.07 15.93 24.32
C THR A 245 -23.82 15.96 23.43
N HIS A 246 -23.99 15.99 22.09
CA HIS A 246 -22.89 16.07 21.13
C HIS A 246 -23.07 17.17 20.12
N GLN A 247 -21.95 17.80 19.76
CA GLN A 247 -21.86 18.79 18.67
C GLN A 247 -21.79 18.05 17.32
N VAL A 248 -22.56 18.50 16.34
CA VAL A 248 -22.66 17.90 15.00
C VAL A 248 -21.30 17.86 14.30
N GLY A 249 -20.45 18.86 14.55
CA GLY A 249 -19.11 18.93 13.99
C GLY A 249 -18.19 17.80 14.45
N ALA A 250 -18.35 17.31 15.69
CA ALA A 250 -17.56 16.20 16.21
C ALA A 250 -17.89 14.89 15.45
N ILE A 251 -19.16 14.69 15.08
CA ILE A 251 -19.61 13.50 14.30
C ILE A 251 -19.02 13.54 12.88
N LEU A 252 -18.96 14.73 12.28
CA LEU A 252 -18.41 14.89 10.92
C LEU A 252 -16.88 14.87 10.87
N ALA A 253 -16.22 15.19 11.99
CA ALA A 253 -14.75 15.14 12.10
C ALA A 253 -14.21 13.74 12.42
N PHE A 254 -15.06 12.84 12.94
CA PHE A 254 -14.75 11.44 13.21
C PHE A 254 -14.69 10.61 11.94
#